data_3b4f05da52a70a527db0431fa77454ee
#
_entry.id   3b4f05da52a70a527db0431fa77454ee
#
_cell.length_a   1.000
_cell.length_b   1.000
_cell.length_c   1.000
_cell.angle_alpha   90.00
_cell.angle_beta   90.00
_cell.angle_gamma   90.00
#
_symmetry.space_group_name_H-M   'P 1'
#
loop_
_entity.id
_entity.type
_entity.pdbx_description
1 polymer ?
#
loop_
_entity_poly.entity_id
_entity_poly.type
_entity_poly.pdbx_seq_one_letter_code
_entity_poly.pdbx_strand_id
1 'polypeptide(L)'
;MKLVLLGPPGAGKGTQAERIRDRYRIAHLSTGDMLREAVAADTEVGRRAKAIMDAGRLVPDDVINRLVAERIAQPDCGRGFVLDGFPRTLAQAEALDALLDERGERLDGVLEFAVDDDALIERISGRFACAQCGAGYHDRFKQPAVAGLCDVCGSREFVRREDDNAETVRARLDAYNAQTAPLLPYYRDQGLLITIDGMAGIAEVTAQIFKKIAAPDSQTG
;
A
#
# COMPACT_ATOMS: atom_id res chain seq x y z
N MET A 1 14.31 3.40 -8.44
CA MET A 1 13.36 2.25 -8.43
C MET A 1 12.00 2.77 -8.03
N LYS A 2 10.98 2.51 -8.86
CA LYS A 2 9.60 2.98 -8.68
C LYS A 2 8.66 1.79 -8.77
N LEU A 3 8.01 1.46 -7.66
CA LEU A 3 7.18 0.27 -7.51
C LEU A 3 5.75 0.63 -7.10
N VAL A 4 4.81 -0.18 -7.56
CA VAL A 4 3.42 -0.17 -7.12
C VAL A 4 3.11 -1.48 -6.40
N LEU A 5 2.37 -1.42 -5.30
CA LEU A 5 1.86 -2.60 -4.60
C LEU A 5 0.37 -2.73 -4.83
N LEU A 6 -0.05 -3.80 -5.49
CA LEU A 6 -1.45 -4.16 -5.71
C LEU A 6 -1.83 -5.37 -4.85
N GLY A 7 -3.05 -5.38 -4.37
CA GLY A 7 -3.61 -6.47 -3.59
C GLY A 7 -4.71 -5.97 -2.66
N PRO A 8 -5.60 -6.85 -2.21
CA PRO A 8 -6.72 -6.49 -1.35
C PRO A 8 -6.26 -5.91 0.00
N PRO A 9 -7.15 -5.22 0.73
CA PRO A 9 -6.88 -4.86 2.11
C PRO A 9 -6.52 -6.12 2.91
N GLY A 10 -5.54 -6.01 3.83
CA GLY A 10 -5.06 -7.18 4.60
C GLY A 10 -3.99 -8.04 3.92
N ALA A 11 -3.67 -7.85 2.64
CA ALA A 11 -2.67 -8.64 1.91
C ALA A 11 -1.20 -8.46 2.40
N GLY A 12 -0.93 -7.56 3.33
CA GLY A 12 0.41 -7.34 3.88
C GLY A 12 1.26 -6.32 3.12
N LYS A 13 0.67 -5.57 2.18
CA LYS A 13 1.37 -4.55 1.36
C LYS A 13 2.21 -3.58 2.19
N GLY A 14 1.63 -2.94 3.21
CA GLY A 14 2.34 -1.98 4.06
C GLY A 14 3.57 -2.58 4.77
N THR A 15 3.45 -3.81 5.29
CA THR A 15 4.57 -4.53 5.90
C THR A 15 5.72 -4.74 4.92
N GLN A 16 5.42 -5.07 3.67
CA GLN A 16 6.42 -5.26 2.64
C GLN A 16 6.95 -3.93 2.08
N ALA A 17 6.10 -2.91 1.99
CA ALA A 17 6.52 -1.55 1.62
C ALA A 17 7.59 -0.99 2.55
N GLU A 18 7.44 -1.17 3.88
CA GLU A 18 8.46 -0.79 4.87
C GLU A 18 9.80 -1.50 4.59
N ARG A 19 9.77 -2.81 4.32
CA ARG A 19 10.97 -3.60 4.04
C ARG A 19 11.65 -3.23 2.72
N ILE A 20 10.85 -2.93 1.69
CA ILE A 20 11.33 -2.42 0.40
C ILE A 20 11.98 -1.06 0.59
N ARG A 21 11.31 -0.13 1.29
CA ARG A 21 11.84 1.18 1.66
C ARG A 21 13.21 1.06 2.32
N ASP A 22 13.32 0.24 3.35
CA ASP A 22 14.55 0.10 4.14
C ASP A 22 15.68 -0.55 3.34
N ARG A 23 15.36 -1.54 2.50
CA ARG A 23 16.34 -2.24 1.65
C ARG A 23 16.90 -1.38 0.54
N TYR A 24 16.02 -0.65 -0.15
CA TYR A 24 16.38 0.13 -1.35
C TYR A 24 16.55 1.63 -1.08
N ARG A 25 16.26 2.07 0.15
CA ARG A 25 16.34 3.48 0.58
C ARG A 25 15.54 4.41 -0.33
N ILE A 26 14.33 3.98 -0.66
CA ILE A 26 13.34 4.73 -1.46
C ILE A 26 12.18 5.20 -0.57
N ALA A 27 11.39 6.16 -1.02
CA ALA A 27 10.25 6.67 -0.27
C ALA A 27 9.11 5.63 -0.21
N HIS A 28 8.44 5.46 0.93
CA HIS A 28 7.18 4.73 1.04
C HIS A 28 6.01 5.72 1.01
N LEU A 29 5.14 5.60 0.02
CA LEU A 29 4.00 6.48 -0.23
C LEU A 29 2.70 5.69 -0.02
N SER A 30 2.15 5.74 1.19
CA SER A 30 0.87 5.13 1.52
C SER A 30 -0.24 6.17 1.40
N THR A 31 -1.08 6.07 0.36
CA THR A 31 -2.20 7.00 0.20
C THR A 31 -3.21 6.92 1.34
N GLY A 32 -3.39 5.75 1.93
CA GLY A 32 -4.24 5.60 3.12
C GLY A 32 -3.69 6.34 4.33
N ASP A 33 -2.37 6.34 4.56
CA ASP A 33 -1.75 7.06 5.67
C ASP A 33 -1.76 8.57 5.42
N MET A 34 -1.44 9.01 4.20
CA MET A 34 -1.54 10.42 3.79
C MET A 34 -2.94 11.01 4.01
N LEU A 35 -3.99 10.25 3.67
CA LEU A 35 -5.37 10.67 3.92
C LEU A 35 -5.71 10.69 5.42
N ARG A 36 -5.25 9.71 6.20
CA ARG A 36 -5.44 9.70 7.66
C ARG A 36 -4.74 10.88 8.33
N GLU A 37 -3.53 11.21 7.91
CA GLU A 37 -2.81 12.41 8.36
C GLU A 37 -3.59 13.69 8.01
N ALA A 38 -4.13 13.78 6.80
CA ALA A 38 -4.97 14.89 6.38
C ALA A 38 -6.25 15.02 7.22
N VAL A 39 -6.87 13.89 7.59
CA VAL A 39 -8.04 13.84 8.50
C VAL A 39 -7.64 14.31 9.90
N ALA A 40 -6.54 13.80 10.44
CA ALA A 40 -6.05 14.16 11.78
C ALA A 40 -5.67 15.65 11.88
N ALA A 41 -5.14 16.22 10.79
CA ALA A 41 -4.80 17.63 10.69
C ALA A 41 -6.00 18.53 10.32
N ASP A 42 -7.21 17.98 10.21
CA ASP A 42 -8.45 18.68 9.83
C ASP A 42 -8.33 19.53 8.56
N THR A 43 -7.56 19.06 7.57
CA THR A 43 -7.44 19.73 6.28
C THR A 43 -8.73 19.65 5.47
N GLU A 44 -8.90 20.49 4.44
CA GLU A 44 -10.05 20.42 3.54
C GLU A 44 -10.16 19.03 2.88
N VAL A 45 -9.05 18.48 2.41
CA VAL A 45 -8.98 17.12 1.85
C VAL A 45 -9.36 16.09 2.91
N GLY A 46 -8.84 16.21 4.14
CA GLY A 46 -9.15 15.30 5.25
C GLY A 46 -10.63 15.29 5.60
N ARG A 47 -11.28 16.45 5.73
CA ARG A 47 -12.71 16.55 6.01
C ARG A 47 -13.57 15.89 4.93
N ARG A 48 -13.21 16.07 3.66
CA ARG A 48 -13.90 15.44 2.52
C ARG A 48 -13.68 13.92 2.47
N ALA A 49 -12.48 13.47 2.80
CA ALA A 49 -12.09 12.06 2.73
C ALA A 49 -12.69 11.22 3.88
N LYS A 50 -12.85 11.80 5.09
CA LYS A 50 -13.22 11.05 6.30
C LYS A 50 -14.45 10.16 6.12
N ALA A 51 -15.59 10.72 5.77
CA ALA A 51 -16.84 9.98 5.63
C ALA A 51 -16.78 8.90 4.52
N ILE A 52 -15.98 9.12 3.49
CA ILE A 52 -15.78 8.18 2.39
C ILE A 52 -14.93 6.99 2.87
N MET A 53 -13.86 7.26 3.61
CA MET A 53 -12.96 6.25 4.17
C MET A 53 -13.67 5.40 5.24
N ASP A 54 -14.44 6.03 6.13
CA ASP A 54 -15.22 5.36 7.18
C ASP A 54 -16.26 4.38 6.57
N ALA A 55 -16.79 4.72 5.39
CA ALA A 55 -17.68 3.86 4.62
C ALA A 55 -16.96 2.79 3.76
N GLY A 56 -15.62 2.70 3.84
CA GLY A 56 -14.80 1.76 3.06
C GLY A 56 -14.75 2.04 1.56
N ARG A 57 -15.22 3.22 1.12
CA ARG A 57 -15.24 3.63 -0.30
C ARG A 57 -13.95 4.32 -0.72
N LEU A 58 -13.74 4.45 -2.04
CA LEU A 58 -12.60 5.17 -2.58
C LEU A 58 -12.86 6.68 -2.59
N VAL A 59 -11.85 7.45 -2.20
CA VAL A 59 -11.83 8.91 -2.35
C VAL A 59 -11.74 9.24 -3.85
N PRO A 60 -12.39 10.31 -4.36
CA PRO A 60 -12.39 10.68 -5.78
C PRO A 60 -10.99 10.76 -6.39
N ASP A 61 -10.87 10.31 -7.64
CA ASP A 61 -9.58 10.15 -8.34
C ASP A 61 -8.82 11.48 -8.47
N ASP A 62 -9.51 12.59 -8.72
CA ASP A 62 -8.91 13.93 -8.83
C ASP A 62 -8.19 14.36 -7.56
N VAL A 63 -8.76 14.03 -6.39
CA VAL A 63 -8.17 14.33 -5.08
C VAL A 63 -6.92 13.49 -4.85
N ILE A 64 -7.01 12.17 -5.11
CA ILE A 64 -5.89 11.25 -4.90
C ILE A 64 -4.76 11.50 -5.90
N ASN A 65 -5.07 11.72 -7.17
CA ASN A 65 -4.07 11.99 -8.21
C ASN A 65 -3.24 13.23 -7.86
N ARG A 66 -3.90 14.31 -7.38
CA ARG A 66 -3.19 15.52 -6.92
C ARG A 66 -2.31 15.22 -5.73
N LEU A 67 -2.83 14.54 -4.72
CA LEU A 67 -2.09 14.17 -3.51
C LEU A 67 -0.83 13.37 -3.84
N VAL A 68 -0.94 12.39 -4.74
CA VAL A 68 0.18 11.56 -5.18
C VAL A 68 1.18 12.37 -6.01
N ALA A 69 0.72 13.20 -6.94
CA ALA A 69 1.58 14.05 -7.77
C ALA A 69 2.42 15.01 -6.90
N GLU A 70 1.79 15.70 -5.93
CA GLU A 70 2.47 16.57 -4.99
C GLU A 70 3.50 15.80 -4.13
N ARG A 71 3.19 14.58 -3.72
CA ARG A 71 4.06 13.74 -2.90
C ARG A 71 5.26 13.19 -3.68
N ILE A 72 5.06 12.73 -4.92
CA ILE A 72 6.13 12.24 -5.80
C ILE A 72 7.14 13.36 -6.15
N ALA A 73 6.69 14.61 -6.18
CA ALA A 73 7.54 15.76 -6.45
C ALA A 73 8.49 16.12 -5.30
N GLN A 74 8.33 15.53 -4.10
CA GLN A 74 9.20 15.82 -2.96
C GLN A 74 10.61 15.24 -3.16
N PRO A 75 11.66 15.92 -2.62
CA PRO A 75 13.05 15.52 -2.83
C PRO A 75 13.41 14.10 -2.40
N ASP A 76 12.75 13.55 -1.39
CA ASP A 76 12.98 12.20 -0.89
C ASP A 76 12.55 11.11 -1.88
N CYS A 77 11.67 11.44 -2.84
CA CYS A 77 11.27 10.56 -3.94
C CYS A 77 12.28 10.51 -5.10
N GLY A 78 13.30 11.35 -5.10
CA GLY A 78 14.30 11.43 -6.18
C GLY A 78 15.10 10.13 -6.40
N ARG A 79 15.24 9.27 -5.38
CA ARG A 79 15.86 7.94 -5.51
C ARG A 79 14.89 6.87 -5.97
N GLY A 80 13.60 7.17 -5.95
CA GLY A 80 12.49 6.27 -6.23
C GLY A 80 11.51 6.18 -5.07
N PHE A 81 10.49 5.36 -5.27
CA PHE A 81 9.41 5.21 -4.30
C PHE A 81 8.70 3.87 -4.45
N VAL A 82 7.97 3.49 -3.41
CA VAL A 82 6.99 2.41 -3.44
C VAL A 82 5.62 3.00 -3.09
N LEU A 83 4.65 2.85 -4.00
CA LEU A 83 3.26 3.27 -3.83
C LEU A 83 2.46 2.14 -3.17
N ASP A 84 1.81 2.44 -2.05
CA ASP A 84 0.90 1.53 -1.34
C ASP A 84 -0.51 2.14 -1.31
N GLY A 85 -1.45 1.42 -1.90
CA GLY A 85 -2.85 1.84 -2.00
C GLY A 85 -3.15 2.84 -3.13
N PHE A 86 -2.27 2.94 -4.11
CA PHE A 86 -2.44 3.69 -5.36
C PHE A 86 -1.60 3.03 -6.47
N PRO A 87 -2.12 2.94 -7.73
CA PRO A 87 -3.50 3.30 -8.12
C PRO A 87 -4.53 2.27 -7.64
N ARG A 88 -5.80 2.67 -7.59
CA ARG A 88 -6.94 1.79 -7.27
C ARG A 88 -8.00 1.75 -8.35
N THR A 89 -7.91 2.62 -9.36
CA THR A 89 -8.79 2.65 -10.52
C THR A 89 -7.96 2.77 -11.80
N LEU A 90 -8.54 2.40 -12.95
CA LEU A 90 -7.86 2.54 -14.24
C LEU A 90 -7.49 4.00 -14.52
N ALA A 91 -8.39 4.93 -14.22
CA ALA A 91 -8.13 6.37 -14.39
C ALA A 91 -6.94 6.86 -13.55
N GLN A 92 -6.77 6.31 -12.33
CA GLN A 92 -5.59 6.60 -11.51
C GLN A 92 -4.31 6.00 -12.10
N ALA A 93 -4.37 4.79 -12.69
CA ALA A 93 -3.23 4.15 -13.32
C ALA A 93 -2.76 4.94 -14.54
N GLU A 94 -3.68 5.33 -15.41
CA GLU A 94 -3.41 6.17 -16.58
C GLU A 94 -2.83 7.55 -16.17
N ALA A 95 -3.36 8.15 -15.11
CA ALA A 95 -2.84 9.42 -14.58
C ALA A 95 -1.42 9.27 -13.99
N LEU A 96 -1.11 8.13 -13.37
CA LEU A 96 0.24 7.84 -12.87
C LEU A 96 1.22 7.67 -14.04
N ASP A 97 0.84 6.93 -15.07
CA ASP A 97 1.68 6.72 -16.25
C ASP A 97 1.97 8.05 -16.94
N ALA A 98 0.95 8.89 -17.16
CA ALA A 98 1.13 10.24 -17.72
C ALA A 98 2.05 11.13 -16.87
N LEU A 99 1.88 11.12 -15.55
CA LEU A 99 2.72 11.87 -14.62
C LEU A 99 4.19 11.45 -14.69
N LEU A 100 4.45 10.14 -14.82
CA LEU A 100 5.81 9.63 -14.91
C LEU A 100 6.42 9.91 -16.29
N ASP A 101 5.65 9.78 -17.35
CA ASP A 101 6.08 10.10 -18.72
C ASP A 101 6.49 11.58 -18.86
N GLU A 102 5.71 12.51 -18.30
CA GLU A 102 6.05 13.94 -18.25
C GLU A 102 7.38 14.21 -17.55
N ARG A 103 7.78 13.33 -16.63
CA ARG A 103 9.04 13.42 -15.89
C ARG A 103 10.20 12.65 -16.56
N GLY A 104 9.94 11.98 -17.69
CA GLY A 104 10.89 11.08 -18.34
C GLY A 104 11.20 9.84 -17.48
N GLU A 105 10.26 9.40 -16.67
CA GLU A 105 10.36 8.31 -15.71
C GLU A 105 9.38 7.19 -16.07
N ARG A 106 9.56 5.99 -15.50
CA ARG A 106 8.63 4.87 -15.65
C ARG A 106 8.60 4.03 -14.39
N LEU A 107 7.58 3.19 -14.25
CA LEU A 107 7.54 2.15 -13.23
C LEU A 107 8.57 1.06 -13.55
N ASP A 108 9.21 0.53 -12.51
CA ASP A 108 10.10 -0.63 -12.59
C ASP A 108 9.35 -1.95 -12.35
N GLY A 109 8.16 -1.90 -11.76
CA GLY A 109 7.33 -3.08 -11.53
C GLY A 109 6.11 -2.81 -10.67
N VAL A 110 5.15 -3.71 -10.80
CA VAL A 110 3.91 -3.73 -10.04
C VAL A 110 3.79 -5.07 -9.32
N LEU A 111 3.87 -5.07 -8.00
CA LEU A 111 3.82 -6.27 -7.17
C LEU A 111 2.36 -6.58 -6.81
N GLU A 112 1.83 -7.65 -7.37
CA GLU A 112 0.53 -8.20 -7.00
C GLU A 112 0.68 -9.16 -5.83
N PHE A 113 -0.02 -8.91 -4.73
CA PHE A 113 -0.11 -9.82 -3.59
C PHE A 113 -1.34 -10.71 -3.77
N ALA A 114 -1.11 -11.96 -4.23
CA ALA A 114 -2.16 -12.96 -4.34
C ALA A 114 -2.47 -13.54 -2.95
N VAL A 115 -3.73 -13.43 -2.52
CA VAL A 115 -4.19 -13.89 -1.19
C VAL A 115 -5.60 -14.45 -1.29
N ASP A 116 -5.96 -15.36 -0.38
CA ASP A 116 -7.31 -15.88 -0.24
C ASP A 116 -8.19 -14.92 0.55
N ASP A 117 -9.40 -14.68 0.07
CA ASP A 117 -10.37 -13.77 0.68
C ASP A 117 -10.72 -14.16 2.13
N ASP A 118 -10.82 -15.48 2.43
CA ASP A 118 -11.14 -15.97 3.77
C ASP A 118 -10.09 -15.58 4.82
N ALA A 119 -8.82 -15.49 4.44
CA ALA A 119 -7.74 -15.09 5.34
C ALA A 119 -7.71 -13.56 5.61
N LEU A 120 -8.33 -12.76 4.75
CA LEU A 120 -8.23 -11.30 4.80
C LEU A 120 -8.96 -10.70 6.01
N ILE A 121 -10.12 -11.25 6.38
CA ILE A 121 -10.91 -10.74 7.52
C ILE A 121 -10.09 -10.87 8.81
N GLU A 122 -9.48 -12.04 9.06
CA GLU A 122 -8.61 -12.24 10.22
C GLU A 122 -7.41 -11.29 10.20
N ARG A 123 -6.77 -11.12 9.04
CA ARG A 123 -5.59 -10.26 8.88
C ARG A 123 -5.88 -8.77 9.09
N ILE A 124 -7.10 -8.33 8.80
CA ILE A 124 -7.48 -6.93 9.00
C ILE A 124 -7.91 -6.67 10.43
N SER A 125 -8.77 -7.53 10.99
CA SER A 125 -9.34 -7.34 12.32
C SER A 125 -8.29 -7.43 13.45
N GLY A 126 -7.23 -8.20 13.25
CA GLY A 126 -6.11 -8.31 14.20
C GLY A 126 -5.04 -7.22 14.08
N ARG A 127 -5.18 -6.28 13.13
CA ARG A 127 -4.18 -5.25 12.89
C ARG A 127 -4.24 -4.13 13.92
N PHE A 128 -3.06 -3.67 14.36
CA PHE A 128 -2.88 -2.46 15.15
C PHE A 128 -1.55 -1.78 14.81
N ALA A 129 -1.35 -0.57 15.26
CA ALA A 129 -0.13 0.18 14.99
C ALA A 129 0.33 0.94 16.23
N CYS A 130 1.62 1.23 16.31
CA CYS A 130 2.14 2.15 17.31
C CYS A 130 1.59 3.56 17.04
N ALA A 131 1.00 4.20 18.04
CA ALA A 131 0.44 5.54 17.94
C ALA A 131 1.51 6.61 17.65
N GLN A 132 2.75 6.37 18.08
CA GLN A 132 3.82 7.36 17.97
C GLN A 132 4.59 7.29 16.63
N CYS A 133 4.94 6.08 16.15
CA CYS A 133 5.79 5.93 14.96
C CYS A 133 5.10 5.23 13.78
N GLY A 134 3.83 4.80 13.92
CA GLY A 134 3.09 4.14 12.88
C GLY A 134 3.48 2.68 12.60
N ALA A 135 4.48 2.12 13.29
CA ALA A 135 4.93 0.74 13.10
C ALA A 135 3.75 -0.23 13.24
N GLY A 136 3.52 -1.03 12.18
CA GLY A 136 2.39 -1.93 12.10
C GLY A 136 2.65 -3.27 12.80
N TYR A 137 1.63 -3.76 13.52
CA TYR A 137 1.60 -5.02 14.25
C TYR A 137 0.31 -5.80 13.95
N HIS A 138 0.27 -7.03 14.43
CA HIS A 138 -0.90 -7.89 14.34
C HIS A 138 -0.97 -8.82 15.55
N ASP A 139 -2.16 -9.05 16.07
CA ASP A 139 -2.39 -9.87 17.27
C ASP A 139 -1.78 -11.27 17.18
N ARG A 140 -1.67 -11.85 15.96
CA ARG A 140 -1.19 -13.21 15.71
C ARG A 140 0.06 -13.26 14.83
N PHE A 141 0.13 -12.45 13.76
CA PHE A 141 1.15 -12.62 12.71
C PHE A 141 2.39 -11.74 12.89
N LYS A 142 2.30 -10.66 13.66
CA LYS A 142 3.41 -9.73 13.92
C LYS A 142 3.23 -9.07 15.29
N GLN A 143 3.52 -9.79 16.36
CA GLN A 143 3.47 -9.23 17.70
C GLN A 143 4.76 -8.45 18.00
N PRO A 144 4.72 -7.42 18.89
CA PRO A 144 5.92 -6.81 19.43
C PRO A 144 6.77 -7.88 20.18
N ALA A 145 8.09 -7.77 20.09
CA ALA A 145 9.01 -8.67 20.77
C ALA A 145 8.82 -8.66 22.30
N VAL A 146 8.46 -7.49 22.85
CA VAL A 146 8.02 -7.32 24.23
C VAL A 146 6.58 -6.84 24.23
N ALA A 147 5.67 -7.58 24.87
CA ALA A 147 4.27 -7.24 24.91
C ALA A 147 4.05 -5.81 25.41
N GLY A 148 3.28 -5.02 24.65
CA GLY A 148 2.97 -3.65 24.97
C GLY A 148 4.12 -2.64 24.79
N LEU A 149 5.21 -3.01 24.07
CA LEU A 149 6.33 -2.12 23.77
C LEU A 149 6.62 -2.12 22.26
N CYS A 150 6.64 -0.95 21.64
CA CYS A 150 6.97 -0.85 20.21
C CYS A 150 8.44 -1.16 19.95
N ASP A 151 8.72 -2.10 19.04
CA ASP A 151 10.08 -2.52 18.67
C ASP A 151 10.90 -1.42 17.98
N VAL A 152 10.23 -0.38 17.45
CA VAL A 152 10.88 0.68 16.67
C VAL A 152 11.19 1.91 17.52
N CYS A 153 10.24 2.40 18.33
CA CYS A 153 10.42 3.64 19.08
C CYS A 153 10.29 3.49 20.61
N GLY A 154 9.97 2.29 21.12
CA GLY A 154 9.80 2.05 22.55
C GLY A 154 8.51 2.61 23.16
N SER A 155 7.58 3.16 22.38
CA SER A 155 6.29 3.61 22.87
C SER A 155 5.43 2.45 23.36
N ARG A 156 4.56 2.74 24.33
CA ARG A 156 3.57 1.79 24.86
C ARG A 156 2.16 2.06 24.34
N GLU A 157 1.99 3.07 23.52
CA GLU A 157 0.70 3.47 22.96
C GLU A 157 0.47 2.82 21.61
N PHE A 158 -0.63 2.08 21.51
CA PHE A 158 -1.04 1.41 20.28
C PHE A 158 -2.48 1.80 19.95
N VAL A 159 -2.76 1.88 18.65
CA VAL A 159 -4.09 2.22 18.12
C VAL A 159 -4.54 1.18 17.11
N ARG A 160 -5.85 0.92 17.07
CA ARG A 160 -6.51 0.20 15.98
C ARG A 160 -7.17 1.20 15.06
N ARG A 161 -7.22 0.88 13.79
CA ARG A 161 -7.89 1.74 12.80
C ARG A 161 -9.40 1.61 12.96
N GLU A 162 -10.12 2.71 12.91
CA GLU A 162 -11.58 2.73 12.98
C GLU A 162 -12.23 2.01 11.80
N ASP A 163 -11.56 2.00 10.64
CA ASP A 163 -11.98 1.34 9.40
C ASP A 163 -11.61 -0.17 9.33
N ASP A 164 -11.14 -0.78 10.42
CA ASP A 164 -10.84 -2.22 10.51
C ASP A 164 -11.97 -3.03 11.17
N ASN A 165 -13.22 -2.60 11.04
CA ASN A 165 -14.40 -3.37 11.43
C ASN A 165 -14.93 -4.23 10.26
N ALA A 166 -15.69 -5.29 10.59
CA ALA A 166 -16.12 -6.30 9.62
C ALA A 166 -16.98 -5.75 8.45
N GLU A 167 -17.79 -4.71 8.70
CA GLU A 167 -18.64 -4.09 7.68
C GLU A 167 -17.78 -3.28 6.69
N THR A 168 -16.92 -2.40 7.21
CA THR A 168 -16.00 -1.61 6.39
C THR A 168 -15.00 -2.50 5.63
N VAL A 169 -14.55 -3.60 6.23
CA VAL A 169 -13.66 -4.56 5.56
C VAL A 169 -14.34 -5.18 4.35
N ARG A 170 -15.61 -5.60 4.46
CA ARG A 170 -16.37 -6.13 3.32
C ARG A 170 -16.51 -5.08 2.21
N ALA A 171 -16.93 -3.87 2.56
CA ALA A 171 -17.05 -2.77 1.59
C ALA A 171 -15.70 -2.49 0.87
N ARG A 172 -14.59 -2.59 1.58
CA ARG A 172 -13.24 -2.41 0.98
C ARG A 172 -12.84 -3.56 0.07
N LEU A 173 -13.23 -4.79 0.37
CA LEU A 173 -13.01 -5.95 -0.50
C LEU A 173 -13.87 -5.83 -1.77
N ASP A 174 -15.14 -5.45 -1.63
CA ASP A 174 -16.03 -5.21 -2.77
C ASP A 174 -15.46 -4.09 -3.68
N ALA A 175 -15.00 -2.99 -3.09
CA ALA A 175 -14.37 -1.90 -3.83
C ALA A 175 -13.07 -2.35 -4.53
N TYR A 176 -12.25 -3.18 -3.88
CA TYR A 176 -11.05 -3.75 -4.48
C TYR A 176 -11.40 -4.62 -5.69
N ASN A 177 -12.32 -5.55 -5.55
CA ASN A 177 -12.70 -6.46 -6.61
C ASN A 177 -13.33 -5.73 -7.81
N ALA A 178 -14.16 -4.71 -7.54
CA ALA A 178 -14.84 -3.96 -8.59
C ALA A 178 -13.93 -2.98 -9.33
N GLN A 179 -12.96 -2.35 -8.65
CA GLN A 179 -12.26 -1.19 -9.18
C GLN A 179 -10.74 -1.38 -9.29
N THR A 180 -10.13 -2.19 -8.41
CA THR A 180 -8.66 -2.33 -8.34
C THR A 180 -8.18 -3.63 -9.01
N ALA A 181 -8.89 -4.74 -8.83
CA ALA A 181 -8.53 -6.00 -9.51
C ALA A 181 -8.47 -5.87 -11.05
N PRO A 182 -9.30 -5.04 -11.73
CA PRO A 182 -9.18 -4.77 -13.15
C PRO A 182 -7.84 -4.14 -13.60
N LEU A 183 -7.01 -3.64 -12.67
CA LEU A 183 -5.66 -3.15 -12.99
C LEU A 183 -4.66 -4.28 -13.27
N LEU A 184 -4.93 -5.49 -12.82
CA LEU A 184 -4.02 -6.62 -13.01
C LEU A 184 -3.76 -6.92 -14.50
N PRO A 185 -4.79 -7.08 -15.37
CA PRO A 185 -4.56 -7.19 -16.81
C PRO A 185 -3.87 -5.96 -17.40
N TYR A 186 -4.22 -4.73 -16.98
CA TYR A 186 -3.59 -3.51 -17.47
C TYR A 186 -2.07 -3.52 -17.29
N TYR A 187 -1.57 -3.88 -16.11
CA TYR A 187 -0.13 -3.96 -15.85
C TYR A 187 0.51 -5.24 -16.37
N ARG A 188 -0.26 -6.30 -16.53
CA ARG A 188 0.24 -7.54 -17.18
C ARG A 188 0.54 -7.30 -18.65
N ASP A 189 -0.33 -6.61 -19.37
CA ASP A 189 -0.16 -6.29 -20.79
C ASP A 189 1.02 -5.35 -21.04
N GLN A 190 1.39 -4.53 -20.05
CA GLN A 190 2.60 -3.71 -20.05
C GLN A 190 3.89 -4.49 -19.66
N GLY A 191 3.78 -5.76 -19.25
CA GLY A 191 4.93 -6.55 -18.79
C GLY A 191 5.45 -6.16 -17.40
N LEU A 192 4.71 -5.34 -16.64
CA LEU A 192 5.12 -4.81 -15.35
C LEU A 192 4.65 -5.66 -14.15
N LEU A 193 3.71 -6.59 -14.35
CA LEU A 193 3.06 -7.32 -13.24
C LEU A 193 3.95 -8.45 -12.72
N ILE A 194 4.20 -8.42 -11.41
CA ILE A 194 4.99 -9.43 -10.68
C ILE A 194 4.11 -10.01 -9.58
N THR A 195 3.66 -11.24 -9.74
CA THR A 195 2.80 -11.90 -8.73
C THR A 195 3.63 -12.46 -7.58
N ILE A 196 3.20 -12.18 -6.34
CA ILE A 196 3.79 -12.59 -5.06
C ILE A 196 2.77 -13.44 -4.31
N ASP A 197 3.18 -14.58 -3.77
CA ASP A 197 2.35 -15.37 -2.87
C ASP A 197 2.19 -14.66 -1.52
N GLY A 198 1.10 -13.93 -1.34
CA GLY A 198 0.77 -13.20 -0.12
C GLY A 198 0.29 -14.10 1.03
N MET A 199 0.12 -15.41 0.81
CA MET A 199 -0.25 -16.38 1.86
C MET A 199 0.96 -16.91 2.62
N ALA A 200 2.15 -16.81 2.05
CA ALA A 200 3.40 -17.21 2.70
C ALA A 200 3.74 -16.38 3.94
N GLY A 201 4.67 -16.83 4.74
CA GLY A 201 5.17 -16.10 5.91
C GLY A 201 5.82 -14.77 5.53
N ILE A 202 5.78 -13.77 6.43
CA ILE A 202 6.25 -12.40 6.14
C ILE A 202 7.69 -12.39 5.59
N ALA A 203 8.59 -13.19 6.15
CA ALA A 203 9.99 -13.25 5.71
C ALA A 203 10.12 -13.89 4.32
N GLU A 204 9.30 -14.90 4.04
CA GLU A 204 9.28 -15.61 2.76
C GLU A 204 8.73 -14.71 1.65
N VAL A 205 7.63 -13.98 1.90
CA VAL A 205 7.10 -12.95 0.98
C VAL A 205 8.19 -11.93 0.66
N THR A 206 8.92 -11.46 1.69
CA THR A 206 10.04 -10.52 1.49
C THR A 206 11.12 -11.10 0.57
N ALA A 207 11.51 -12.36 0.80
CA ALA A 207 12.52 -13.04 -0.01
C ALA A 207 12.06 -13.20 -1.48
N GLN A 208 10.79 -13.57 -1.70
CA GLN A 208 10.19 -13.62 -3.04
C GLN A 208 10.27 -12.26 -3.75
N ILE A 209 9.87 -11.18 -3.07
CA ILE A 209 9.91 -9.83 -3.60
C ILE A 209 11.33 -9.46 -4.03
N PHE A 210 12.30 -9.56 -3.12
CA PHE A 210 13.68 -9.16 -3.40
C PHE A 210 14.31 -9.98 -4.53
N LYS A 211 14.00 -11.29 -4.60
CA LYS A 211 14.46 -12.13 -5.69
C LYS A 211 13.90 -11.69 -7.04
N LYS A 212 12.60 -11.37 -7.11
CA LYS A 212 11.91 -11.01 -8.36
C LYS A 212 12.28 -9.60 -8.84
N ILE A 213 12.45 -8.63 -7.91
CA ILE A 213 12.85 -7.26 -8.29
C ILE A 213 14.33 -7.18 -8.68
N ALA A 214 15.20 -8.02 -8.11
CA ALA A 214 16.63 -8.03 -8.43
C ALA A 214 16.97 -8.80 -9.70
N ALA A 215 16.05 -9.58 -10.28
CA ALA A 215 16.26 -10.26 -11.54
C ALA A 215 16.22 -9.21 -12.66
N PRO A 216 17.31 -9.00 -13.43
CA PRO A 216 17.21 -8.21 -14.64
C PRO A 216 16.25 -8.92 -15.60
N ASP A 217 15.46 -8.14 -16.35
CA ASP A 217 14.52 -8.62 -17.35
C ASP A 217 15.14 -9.74 -18.22
N SER A 218 14.80 -10.98 -17.91
CA SER A 218 15.13 -12.14 -18.72
C SER A 218 13.98 -12.46 -19.67
N GLN A 219 13.45 -11.44 -20.36
CA GLN A 219 12.49 -11.61 -21.45
C GLN A 219 12.70 -10.54 -22.52
N THR A 220 13.80 -10.69 -23.28
CA THR A 220 13.88 -10.27 -24.67
C THR A 220 14.66 -11.36 -25.41
N GLY A 221 13.90 -12.27 -25.97
CA GLY A 221 14.34 -13.29 -26.93
C GLY A 221 13.19 -13.52 -27.87
#